data_969fcf9e6cf0fc1c846a9a845732a226
#
_entry.id   969fcf9e6cf0fc1c846a9a845732a226
#
_cell.length_a   1.000
_cell.length_b   1.000
_cell.length_c   1.000
_cell.angle_alpha   90.00
_cell.angle_beta   90.00
_cell.angle_gamma   90.00
#
_symmetry.space_group_name_H-M   'P 1'
#
loop_
_entity.id
_entity.type
_entity.pdbx_description
1 polymer ?
#
loop_
_entity_poly.entity_id
_entity_poly.type
_entity_poly.pdbx_seq_one_letter_code
_entity_poly.pdbx_strand_id
1 'polypeptide(L)'
;MSLRDSLDELAISETASHNTVRQELAEAVMPCAILLSELFRVTEARELLIPMISLKQGLMFDFANEILTGKDDFEDQTLGLVRSVAAKYRCDTEFLNRVEANAMFLFRKLAKLHGLGKRELLLLRIAAILHKCGLYLNNQAYHKHSAYIINATEIPGISLVEREIVSFTVRYHRKSEPKAQHHNFQALPGETRGIILKLSAILRIACLLSLRGITAERLKLRTDGDRILIRGEGARSFPVSGPTESADLDYFFYVFAMQVILQ
;
A
#
# COMPACT_ATOMS: atom_id res chain seq x y z
N MET A 1 -20.90 -21.82 19.17
CA MET A 1 -21.80 -20.76 19.67
C MET A 1 -22.03 -19.80 18.53
N SER A 2 -23.27 -19.62 18.06
CA SER A 2 -23.53 -18.72 16.92
C SER A 2 -23.55 -17.26 17.42
N LEU A 3 -23.31 -16.30 16.52
CA LEU A 3 -23.41 -14.87 16.85
C LEU A 3 -24.80 -14.52 17.43
N ARG A 4 -25.84 -15.21 16.97
CA ARG A 4 -27.22 -15.08 17.44
C ARG A 4 -27.34 -15.48 18.90
N ASP A 5 -26.80 -16.64 19.29
CA ASP A 5 -26.88 -17.14 20.68
C ASP A 5 -26.18 -16.17 21.65
N SER A 6 -25.08 -15.53 21.20
CA SER A 6 -24.33 -14.54 21.98
C SER A 6 -25.09 -13.21 22.13
N LEU A 7 -25.89 -12.83 21.13
CA LEU A 7 -26.59 -11.54 21.10
C LEU A 7 -27.94 -11.63 21.82
N ASP A 8 -28.59 -12.81 21.84
CA ASP A 8 -29.89 -13.03 22.55
C ASP A 8 -29.73 -12.90 24.08
N GLU A 9 -28.50 -13.08 24.60
CA GLU A 9 -28.21 -13.00 26.03
C GLU A 9 -27.73 -11.61 26.50
N LEU A 10 -27.43 -10.69 25.58
CA LEU A 10 -26.84 -9.38 25.90
C LEU A 10 -27.84 -8.25 25.71
N ALA A 11 -27.94 -7.37 26.70
CA ALA A 11 -28.60 -6.08 26.53
C ALA A 11 -27.88 -5.19 25.52
N ILE A 12 -28.58 -4.24 24.87
CA ILE A 12 -28.01 -3.34 23.83
C ILE A 12 -26.77 -2.61 24.34
N SER A 13 -26.80 -2.14 25.60
CA SER A 13 -25.67 -1.46 26.24
C SER A 13 -24.45 -2.38 26.42
N GLU A 14 -24.67 -3.66 26.73
CA GLU A 14 -23.60 -4.66 26.86
C GLU A 14 -23.06 -5.07 25.50
N THR A 15 -23.91 -5.15 24.48
CA THR A 15 -23.48 -5.40 23.09
C THR A 15 -22.53 -4.32 22.59
N ALA A 16 -22.82 -3.05 22.87
CA ALA A 16 -21.97 -1.91 22.48
C ALA A 16 -20.60 -1.97 23.17
N SER A 17 -20.54 -2.30 24.45
CA SER A 17 -19.28 -2.38 25.19
C SER A 17 -18.46 -3.62 24.86
N HIS A 18 -19.11 -4.75 24.61
CA HIS A 18 -18.42 -6.03 24.39
C HIS A 18 -17.85 -6.19 22.98
N ASN A 19 -18.54 -5.63 21.97
CA ASN A 19 -18.17 -5.78 20.56
C ASN A 19 -17.52 -4.52 19.97
N THR A 20 -17.14 -3.53 20.78
CA THR A 20 -16.56 -2.26 20.30
C THR A 20 -17.48 -1.52 19.30
N VAL A 21 -18.80 -1.76 19.37
CA VAL A 21 -19.79 -1.12 18.52
C VAL A 21 -20.17 0.23 19.13
N ARG A 22 -20.26 1.28 18.30
CA ARG A 22 -20.77 2.57 18.76
C ARG A 22 -22.19 2.40 19.31
N GLN A 23 -22.47 3.01 20.44
CA GLN A 23 -23.78 2.89 21.11
C GLN A 23 -24.95 3.22 20.17
N GLU A 24 -24.76 4.19 19.27
CA GLU A 24 -25.74 4.57 18.24
C GLU A 24 -26.09 3.44 17.24
N LEU A 25 -25.18 2.47 17.06
CA LEU A 25 -25.35 1.35 16.14
C LEU A 25 -25.77 0.06 16.86
N ALA A 26 -25.71 0.01 18.19
CA ALA A 26 -25.99 -1.18 18.98
C ALA A 26 -27.42 -1.70 18.74
N GLU A 27 -28.39 -0.79 18.58
CA GLU A 27 -29.79 -1.13 18.29
C GLU A 27 -29.98 -1.82 16.92
N ALA A 28 -29.07 -1.57 15.96
CA ALA A 28 -29.15 -2.17 14.64
C ALA A 28 -28.47 -3.54 14.55
N VAL A 29 -27.64 -3.92 15.54
CA VAL A 29 -26.84 -5.17 15.49
C VAL A 29 -27.76 -6.40 15.45
N MET A 30 -28.76 -6.46 16.32
CA MET A 30 -29.69 -7.60 16.41
C MET A 30 -30.52 -7.78 15.14
N PRO A 31 -31.19 -6.75 14.61
CA PRO A 31 -31.93 -6.87 13.34
C PRO A 31 -31.03 -7.28 12.18
N CYS A 32 -29.79 -6.74 12.10
CA CYS A 32 -28.82 -7.11 11.07
C CYS A 32 -28.37 -8.57 11.19
N ALA A 33 -28.12 -9.05 12.41
CA ALA A 33 -27.72 -10.44 12.64
C ALA A 33 -28.84 -11.43 12.23
N ILE A 34 -30.11 -11.11 12.54
CA ILE A 34 -31.26 -11.90 12.12
C ILE A 34 -31.39 -11.92 10.60
N LEU A 35 -31.29 -10.76 9.95
CA LEU A 35 -31.38 -10.63 8.49
C LEU A 35 -30.27 -11.44 7.80
N LEU A 36 -29.03 -11.33 8.26
CA LEU A 36 -27.91 -12.09 7.74
C LEU A 36 -28.11 -13.58 7.94
N SER A 37 -28.58 -14.03 9.12
CA SER A 37 -28.81 -15.45 9.37
C SER A 37 -29.89 -16.03 8.44
N GLU A 38 -30.95 -15.28 8.13
CA GLU A 38 -31.97 -15.69 7.18
C GLU A 38 -31.45 -15.70 5.73
N LEU A 39 -30.63 -14.73 5.36
CA LEU A 39 -29.97 -14.73 4.05
C LEU A 39 -29.07 -15.96 3.87
N PHE A 40 -28.26 -16.31 4.87
CA PHE A 40 -27.44 -17.53 4.83
C PHE A 40 -28.29 -18.77 4.70
N ARG A 41 -29.41 -18.85 5.42
CA ARG A 41 -30.33 -19.97 5.36
C ARG A 41 -30.97 -20.14 3.98
N VAL A 42 -31.39 -19.03 3.35
CA VAL A 42 -32.08 -19.04 2.05
C VAL A 42 -31.11 -19.26 0.88
N THR A 43 -29.91 -18.67 0.98
CA THR A 43 -28.90 -18.75 -0.11
C THR A 43 -27.97 -19.94 0.01
N GLU A 44 -27.99 -20.66 1.13
CA GLU A 44 -27.02 -21.72 1.46
C GLU A 44 -25.55 -21.26 1.37
N ALA A 45 -25.31 -19.96 1.48
CA ALA A 45 -23.98 -19.37 1.43
C ALA A 45 -23.13 -19.85 2.62
N ARG A 46 -21.87 -20.16 2.38
CA ARG A 46 -20.91 -20.61 3.41
C ARG A 46 -19.95 -19.53 3.85
N GLU A 47 -19.82 -18.47 3.07
CA GLU A 47 -18.92 -17.37 3.32
C GLU A 47 -19.63 -16.03 3.10
N LEU A 48 -19.28 -15.04 3.91
CA LEU A 48 -19.67 -13.64 3.74
C LEU A 48 -18.41 -12.81 3.47
N LEU A 49 -18.28 -12.29 2.26
CA LEU A 49 -17.25 -11.32 1.92
C LEU A 49 -17.76 -9.92 2.25
N ILE A 50 -17.09 -9.26 3.18
CA ILE A 50 -17.40 -7.87 3.55
C ILE A 50 -16.37 -6.98 2.88
N PRO A 51 -16.67 -6.40 1.69
CA PRO A 51 -15.79 -5.39 1.10
C PRO A 51 -15.86 -4.15 1.98
N MET A 52 -14.76 -3.66 2.50
CA MET A 52 -14.70 -2.47 3.36
C MET A 52 -15.06 -1.19 2.60
N ILE A 53 -16.16 -1.24 1.86
CA ILE A 53 -16.71 -0.16 1.03
C ILE A 53 -18.17 0.04 1.42
N SER A 54 -18.58 1.28 1.70
CA SER A 54 -19.98 1.61 1.93
C SER A 54 -20.77 1.65 0.62
N LEU A 55 -22.09 1.43 0.71
CA LEU A 55 -23.00 1.59 -0.45
C LEU A 55 -22.83 2.97 -1.12
N LYS A 56 -22.66 4.04 -0.32
CA LYS A 56 -22.40 5.39 -0.80
C LYS A 56 -21.13 5.45 -1.65
N GLN A 57 -20.07 4.81 -1.22
CA GLN A 57 -18.81 4.75 -1.98
C GLN A 57 -18.97 3.95 -3.27
N GLY A 58 -19.69 2.81 -3.24
CA GLY A 58 -20.03 2.05 -4.43
C GLY A 58 -20.80 2.89 -5.46
N LEU A 59 -21.86 3.56 -5.02
CA LEU A 59 -22.64 4.45 -5.89
C LEU A 59 -21.81 5.62 -6.45
N MET A 60 -20.92 6.21 -5.65
CA MET A 60 -20.03 7.28 -6.14
C MET A 60 -19.04 6.75 -7.17
N PHE A 61 -18.57 5.51 -7.03
CA PHE A 61 -17.73 4.85 -8.02
C PHE A 61 -18.46 4.63 -9.33
N ASP A 62 -19.70 4.10 -9.29
CA ASP A 62 -20.52 3.87 -10.49
C ASP A 62 -20.81 5.19 -11.23
N PHE A 63 -21.18 6.24 -10.48
CA PHE A 63 -21.39 7.58 -11.06
C PHE A 63 -20.13 8.15 -11.69
N ALA A 64 -18.98 8.02 -11.03
CA ALA A 64 -17.72 8.51 -11.58
C ALA A 64 -17.31 7.75 -12.85
N ASN A 65 -17.55 6.44 -12.88
CA ASN A 65 -17.30 5.59 -14.05
C ASN A 65 -18.17 5.99 -15.26
N GLU A 66 -19.46 6.13 -15.04
CA GLU A 66 -20.41 6.49 -16.08
C GLU A 66 -20.08 7.84 -16.73
N ILE A 67 -19.63 8.82 -15.92
CA ILE A 67 -19.33 10.18 -16.37
C ILE A 67 -17.92 10.31 -16.98
N LEU A 68 -16.90 9.63 -16.43
CA LEU A 68 -15.50 9.93 -16.72
C LEU A 68 -14.84 9.02 -17.76
N THR A 69 -15.20 7.74 -17.86
CA THR A 69 -14.35 6.81 -18.61
C THR A 69 -15.05 5.84 -19.55
N GLY A 70 -16.27 5.43 -19.30
CA GLY A 70 -16.93 4.36 -20.08
C GLY A 70 -16.17 3.03 -20.10
N LYS A 71 -15.16 2.85 -19.24
CA LYS A 71 -14.37 1.64 -19.06
C LYS A 71 -14.31 1.27 -17.58
N ASP A 72 -14.62 0.02 -17.30
CA ASP A 72 -14.51 -0.63 -15.99
C ASP A 72 -13.04 -0.89 -15.63
N ASP A 73 -12.25 0.13 -15.35
CA ASP A 73 -10.90 -0.07 -14.84
C ASP A 73 -10.80 0.34 -13.37
N PHE A 74 -11.11 -0.62 -12.50
CA PHE A 74 -11.10 -0.46 -11.04
C PHE A 74 -9.74 0.01 -10.50
N GLU A 75 -8.64 -0.37 -11.18
CA GLU A 75 -7.30 0.06 -10.79
C GLU A 75 -7.11 1.56 -11.05
N ASP A 76 -7.56 2.08 -12.19
CA ASP A 76 -7.44 3.49 -12.54
C ASP A 76 -8.26 4.38 -11.61
N GLN A 77 -9.43 3.93 -11.18
CA GLN A 77 -10.25 4.63 -10.20
C GLN A 77 -9.57 4.68 -8.83
N THR A 78 -9.07 3.53 -8.33
CA THR A 78 -8.31 3.47 -7.09
C THR A 78 -7.12 4.43 -7.14
N LEU A 79 -6.37 4.45 -8.23
CA LEU A 79 -5.23 5.34 -8.40
C LEU A 79 -5.64 6.81 -8.52
N GLY A 80 -6.77 7.11 -9.14
CA GLY A 80 -7.34 8.45 -9.19
C GLY A 80 -7.65 9.00 -7.79
N LEU A 81 -8.26 8.19 -6.93
CA LEU A 81 -8.51 8.54 -5.53
C LEU A 81 -7.20 8.71 -4.75
N VAL A 82 -6.25 7.81 -4.94
CA VAL A 82 -4.93 7.90 -4.28
C VAL A 82 -4.21 9.19 -4.68
N ARG A 83 -4.30 9.61 -5.95
CA ARG A 83 -3.75 10.90 -6.40
C ARG A 83 -4.48 12.09 -5.77
N SER A 84 -5.79 12.01 -5.57
CA SER A 84 -6.56 13.03 -4.85
C SER A 84 -6.11 13.15 -3.40
N VAL A 85 -5.81 12.04 -2.74
CA VAL A 85 -5.21 12.03 -1.39
C VAL A 85 -3.84 12.71 -1.41
N ALA A 86 -2.96 12.37 -2.35
CA ALA A 86 -1.66 13.01 -2.47
C ALA A 86 -1.77 14.54 -2.71
N ALA A 87 -2.72 14.98 -3.52
CA ALA A 87 -3.02 16.40 -3.76
C ALA A 87 -3.50 17.10 -2.49
N LYS A 88 -4.38 16.47 -1.69
CA LYS A 88 -4.82 16.98 -0.38
C LYS A 88 -3.64 17.28 0.54
N TYR A 89 -2.61 16.44 0.51
CA TYR A 89 -1.37 16.62 1.29
C TYR A 89 -0.29 17.41 0.54
N ARG A 90 -0.64 18.13 -0.54
CA ARG A 90 0.24 19.02 -1.31
C ARG A 90 1.55 18.36 -1.75
N CYS A 91 1.48 17.09 -2.13
CA CYS A 91 2.64 16.37 -2.63
C CYS A 91 3.06 16.90 -4.01
N ASP A 92 4.36 16.89 -4.30
CA ASP A 92 4.91 17.22 -5.61
C ASP A 92 4.55 16.14 -6.64
N THR A 93 3.54 16.43 -7.45
CA THR A 93 2.98 15.48 -8.44
C THR A 93 4.02 15.03 -9.47
N GLU A 94 4.90 15.93 -9.92
CA GLU A 94 5.93 15.58 -10.91
C GLU A 94 6.91 14.56 -10.34
N PHE A 95 7.38 14.82 -9.13
CA PHE A 95 8.26 13.88 -8.44
C PHE A 95 7.58 12.54 -8.17
N LEU A 96 6.33 12.53 -7.72
CA LEU A 96 5.58 11.29 -7.46
C LEU A 96 5.38 10.46 -8.73
N ASN A 97 5.01 11.10 -9.84
CA ASN A 97 4.85 10.41 -11.13
C ASN A 97 6.18 9.77 -11.58
N ARG A 98 7.29 10.45 -11.37
CA ARG A 98 8.62 9.90 -11.67
C ARG A 98 8.96 8.69 -10.81
N VAL A 99 8.68 8.76 -9.50
CA VAL A 99 8.88 7.62 -8.59
C VAL A 99 7.98 6.45 -8.97
N GLU A 100 6.71 6.68 -9.27
CA GLU A 100 5.78 5.64 -9.71
C GLU A 100 6.27 4.97 -10.99
N ALA A 101 6.66 5.75 -12.01
CA ALA A 101 7.16 5.22 -13.28
C ALA A 101 8.44 4.38 -13.08
N ASN A 102 9.39 4.87 -12.29
CA ASN A 102 10.61 4.14 -11.96
C ASN A 102 10.32 2.86 -11.17
N ALA A 103 9.40 2.90 -10.21
CA ALA A 103 8.99 1.73 -9.43
C ALA A 103 8.34 0.66 -10.33
N MET A 104 7.46 1.06 -11.24
CA MET A 104 6.83 0.15 -12.21
C MET A 104 7.86 -0.48 -13.16
N PHE A 105 8.83 0.32 -13.64
CA PHE A 105 9.92 -0.19 -14.48
C PHE A 105 10.74 -1.25 -13.73
N LEU A 106 11.20 -0.94 -12.54
CA LEU A 106 11.97 -1.86 -11.69
C LEU A 106 11.17 -3.13 -11.39
N PHE A 107 9.92 -3.00 -10.98
CA PHE A 107 9.05 -4.13 -10.68
C PHE A 107 8.95 -5.08 -11.88
N ARG A 108 8.66 -4.57 -13.08
CA ARG A 108 8.55 -5.38 -14.30
C ARG A 108 9.87 -6.06 -14.67
N LYS A 109 10.98 -5.33 -14.57
CA LYS A 109 12.32 -5.86 -14.93
C LYS A 109 12.83 -6.89 -13.93
N LEU A 110 12.44 -6.77 -12.67
CA LEU A 110 12.85 -7.67 -11.58
C LEU A 110 11.82 -8.76 -11.28
N ALA A 111 10.83 -8.98 -12.16
CA ALA A 111 9.72 -9.91 -11.92
C ALA A 111 10.20 -11.34 -11.57
N LYS A 112 11.25 -11.84 -12.23
CA LYS A 112 11.83 -13.16 -11.93
C LYS A 112 12.51 -13.21 -10.56
N LEU A 113 12.98 -12.08 -10.04
CA LEU A 113 13.67 -11.98 -8.77
C LEU A 113 12.69 -11.92 -7.59
N HIS A 114 11.65 -11.08 -7.70
CA HIS A 114 10.71 -10.90 -6.59
C HIS A 114 9.53 -11.90 -6.60
N GLY A 115 9.12 -12.43 -7.75
CA GLY A 115 8.02 -13.39 -7.88
C GLY A 115 6.63 -12.85 -7.50
N LEU A 116 6.45 -11.52 -7.47
CA LEU A 116 5.19 -10.85 -7.12
C LEU A 116 4.32 -10.65 -8.37
N GLY A 117 2.99 -10.53 -8.18
CA GLY A 117 2.02 -10.44 -9.26
C GLY A 117 1.49 -9.02 -9.53
N LYS A 118 0.41 -8.94 -10.32
CA LYS A 118 -0.23 -7.66 -10.68
C LYS A 118 -0.78 -6.92 -9.47
N ARG A 119 -1.28 -7.67 -8.48
CA ARG A 119 -1.87 -7.07 -7.28
C ARG A 119 -0.82 -6.31 -6.46
N GLU A 120 0.36 -6.90 -6.27
CA GLU A 120 1.46 -6.24 -5.57
C GLU A 120 2.02 -5.05 -6.36
N LEU A 121 1.92 -5.09 -7.71
CA LEU A 121 2.26 -3.92 -8.52
C LEU A 121 1.33 -2.73 -8.21
N LEU A 122 0.01 -2.97 -8.07
CA LEU A 122 -0.92 -1.92 -7.66
C LEU A 122 -0.55 -1.36 -6.28
N LEU A 123 -0.25 -2.23 -5.30
CA LEU A 123 0.15 -1.78 -3.96
C LEU A 123 1.44 -0.95 -3.99
N LEU A 124 2.41 -1.32 -4.83
CA LEU A 124 3.63 -0.54 -5.05
C LEU A 124 3.34 0.83 -5.66
N ARG A 125 2.44 0.92 -6.64
CA ARG A 125 2.01 2.18 -7.25
C ARG A 125 1.37 3.11 -6.21
N ILE A 126 0.44 2.58 -5.40
CA ILE A 126 -0.17 3.33 -4.30
C ILE A 126 0.89 3.83 -3.31
N ALA A 127 1.83 2.96 -2.91
CA ALA A 127 2.94 3.34 -2.05
C ALA A 127 3.81 4.45 -2.67
N ALA A 128 4.11 4.35 -3.96
CA ALA A 128 4.90 5.35 -4.68
C ALA A 128 4.21 6.72 -4.74
N ILE A 129 2.88 6.77 -4.87
CA ILE A 129 2.11 8.02 -4.89
C ILE A 129 2.01 8.63 -3.48
N LEU A 130 1.87 7.81 -2.43
CA LEU A 130 1.60 8.31 -1.07
C LEU A 130 2.83 8.44 -0.18
N HIS A 131 4.03 8.01 -0.61
CA HIS A 131 5.21 7.92 0.27
C HIS A 131 5.65 9.25 0.89
N LYS A 132 5.30 10.38 0.29
CA LYS A 132 5.65 11.72 0.77
C LYS A 132 4.52 12.50 1.45
N CYS A 133 3.31 11.96 1.58
CA CYS A 133 2.17 12.66 2.21
C CYS A 133 2.48 13.14 3.62
N GLY A 134 3.31 12.45 4.36
CA GLY A 134 3.73 12.82 5.70
C GLY A 134 4.59 14.09 5.79
N LEU A 135 5.17 14.56 4.68
CA LEU A 135 5.89 15.85 4.62
C LEU A 135 4.97 17.03 4.97
N TYR A 136 3.68 16.91 4.71
CA TYR A 136 2.69 17.91 5.08
C TYR A 136 2.62 18.14 6.59
N LEU A 137 2.86 17.09 7.39
CA LEU A 137 2.85 17.17 8.85
C LEU A 137 4.22 17.59 9.38
N ASN A 138 5.28 16.91 8.98
CA ASN A 138 6.64 17.21 9.42
C ASN A 138 7.67 16.57 8.48
N ASN A 139 8.76 17.28 8.20
CA ASN A 139 9.88 16.75 7.43
C ASN A 139 10.66 15.66 8.22
N GLN A 140 10.74 15.81 9.55
CA GLN A 140 11.37 14.81 10.39
C GLN A 140 10.52 13.53 10.45
N ALA A 141 11.12 12.40 10.11
CA ALA A 141 10.45 11.10 10.09
C ALA A 141 9.17 11.02 9.24
N TYR A 142 9.06 11.81 8.16
CA TYR A 142 7.86 11.89 7.32
C TYR A 142 7.36 10.51 6.83
N HIS A 143 8.24 9.54 6.63
CA HIS A 143 7.86 8.18 6.25
C HIS A 143 6.94 7.50 7.29
N LYS A 144 7.10 7.82 8.58
CA LYS A 144 6.20 7.36 9.66
C LYS A 144 4.86 8.08 9.59
N HIS A 145 4.88 9.39 9.31
CA HIS A 145 3.66 10.18 9.14
C HIS A 145 2.89 9.75 7.89
N SER A 146 3.59 9.47 6.78
CA SER A 146 2.95 8.92 5.57
C SER A 146 2.29 7.57 5.85
N ALA A 147 2.96 6.66 6.56
CA ALA A 147 2.40 5.38 6.94
C ALA A 147 1.14 5.54 7.83
N TYR A 148 1.16 6.47 8.78
CA TYR A 148 -0.01 6.79 9.60
C TYR A 148 -1.18 7.31 8.77
N ILE A 149 -0.92 8.26 7.86
CA ILE A 149 -1.93 8.81 6.95
C ILE A 149 -2.56 7.70 6.11
N ILE A 150 -1.76 6.79 5.56
CA ILE A 150 -2.24 5.67 4.76
C ILE A 150 -3.17 4.76 5.58
N ASN A 151 -2.79 4.41 6.80
CA ASN A 151 -3.61 3.58 7.67
C ASN A 151 -4.92 4.26 8.09
N ALA A 152 -4.91 5.59 8.25
CA ALA A 152 -6.08 6.39 8.60
C ALA A 152 -6.96 6.76 7.38
N THR A 153 -6.53 6.43 6.15
CA THR A 153 -7.25 6.77 4.93
C THR A 153 -7.96 5.53 4.39
N GLU A 154 -9.24 5.65 4.10
CA GLU A 154 -9.94 4.63 3.34
C GLU A 154 -9.55 4.74 1.86
N ILE A 155 -9.00 3.66 1.32
CA ILE A 155 -8.61 3.55 -0.08
C ILE A 155 -9.48 2.45 -0.70
N PRO A 156 -10.56 2.81 -1.40
CA PRO A 156 -11.40 1.84 -2.10
C PRO A 156 -10.57 1.03 -3.10
N GLY A 157 -10.94 -0.23 -3.26
CA GLY A 157 -10.23 -1.13 -4.17
C GLY A 157 -9.07 -1.91 -3.55
N ILE A 158 -8.69 -1.64 -2.28
CA ILE A 158 -7.75 -2.46 -1.51
C ILE A 158 -8.33 -2.86 -0.15
N SER A 159 -8.00 -4.06 0.30
CA SER A 159 -8.40 -4.57 1.62
C SER A 159 -7.62 -3.91 2.76
N LEU A 160 -8.06 -4.14 4.01
CA LEU A 160 -7.34 -3.68 5.20
C LEU A 160 -5.91 -4.23 5.27
N VAL A 161 -5.73 -5.50 4.94
CA VAL A 161 -4.41 -6.15 4.90
C VAL A 161 -3.52 -5.50 3.84
N GLU A 162 -4.05 -5.24 2.66
CA GLU A 162 -3.31 -4.58 1.60
C GLU A 162 -2.96 -3.13 1.94
N ARG A 163 -3.86 -2.41 2.61
CA ARG A 163 -3.57 -1.07 3.12
C ARG A 163 -2.44 -1.09 4.15
N GLU A 164 -2.38 -2.12 4.98
CA GLU A 164 -1.30 -2.32 5.92
C GLU A 164 0.03 -2.62 5.20
N ILE A 165 0.00 -3.44 4.13
CA ILE A 165 1.17 -3.69 3.26
C ILE A 165 1.68 -2.37 2.67
N VAL A 166 0.80 -1.53 2.10
CA VAL A 166 1.17 -0.21 1.55
C VAL A 166 1.78 0.68 2.64
N SER A 167 1.16 0.74 3.81
CA SER A 167 1.62 1.53 4.95
C SER A 167 3.04 1.13 5.39
N PHE A 168 3.29 -0.17 5.59
CA PHE A 168 4.62 -0.64 5.96
C PHE A 168 5.64 -0.49 4.83
N THR A 169 5.25 -0.68 3.57
CA THR A 169 6.10 -0.40 2.41
C THR A 169 6.58 1.06 2.45
N VAL A 170 5.69 1.99 2.71
CA VAL A 170 6.02 3.41 2.86
C VAL A 170 6.82 3.68 4.13
N ARG A 171 6.52 3.01 5.25
CA ARG A 171 7.31 3.15 6.48
C ARG A 171 8.77 2.77 6.29
N TYR A 172 9.05 1.74 5.48
CA TYR A 172 10.39 1.19 5.28
C TYR A 172 11.08 1.62 3.97
N HIS A 173 10.47 2.55 3.20
CA HIS A 173 11.08 3.04 1.95
C HIS A 173 12.32 3.92 2.14
N ARG A 174 12.71 4.19 3.39
CA ARG A 174 13.93 4.95 3.75
C ARG A 174 14.36 4.71 5.19
N LYS A 175 15.61 5.07 5.50
CA LYS A 175 16.22 4.93 6.84
C LYS A 175 16.32 3.49 7.32
N SER A 176 15.63 3.17 8.42
CA SER A 176 15.80 1.92 9.12
C SER A 176 15.10 0.74 8.43
N GLU A 177 15.71 -0.42 8.56
CA GLU A 177 15.13 -1.72 8.27
C GLU A 177 14.09 -2.11 9.32
N PRO A 178 13.20 -3.06 9.02
CA PRO A 178 12.36 -3.68 10.05
C PRO A 178 13.21 -4.32 11.13
N LYS A 179 12.95 -3.94 12.39
CA LYS A 179 13.68 -4.46 13.57
C LYS A 179 12.77 -5.34 14.41
N ALA A 180 13.35 -6.18 15.26
CA ALA A 180 12.62 -7.02 16.22
C ALA A 180 11.66 -6.21 17.12
N GLN A 181 12.03 -4.96 17.43
CA GLN A 181 11.22 -4.03 18.24
C GLN A 181 9.99 -3.48 17.51
N HIS A 182 9.84 -3.70 16.20
CA HIS A 182 8.67 -3.30 15.44
C HIS A 182 7.57 -4.37 15.57
N HIS A 183 6.97 -4.49 16.75
CA HIS A 183 6.04 -5.57 17.12
C HIS A 183 4.90 -5.74 16.11
N ASN A 184 4.29 -4.64 15.66
CA ASN A 184 3.19 -4.71 14.66
C ASN A 184 3.65 -5.34 13.34
N PHE A 185 4.87 -5.05 12.88
CA PHE A 185 5.43 -5.70 11.69
C PHE A 185 5.75 -7.17 11.94
N GLN A 186 6.29 -7.49 13.11
CA GLN A 186 6.65 -8.88 13.46
C GLN A 186 5.42 -9.78 13.64
N ALA A 187 4.28 -9.22 14.02
CA ALA A 187 3.01 -9.94 14.15
C ALA A 187 2.40 -10.34 12.80
N LEU A 188 2.85 -9.76 11.68
CA LEU A 188 2.33 -10.09 10.36
C LEU A 188 2.78 -11.50 9.92
N PRO A 189 1.96 -12.19 9.09
CA PRO A 189 2.35 -13.44 8.45
C PRO A 189 3.67 -13.30 7.68
N GLY A 190 4.47 -14.37 7.64
CA GLY A 190 5.78 -14.36 6.97
C GLY A 190 5.71 -13.97 5.50
N GLU A 191 4.69 -14.43 4.78
CA GLU A 191 4.44 -14.06 3.39
C GLU A 191 4.20 -12.56 3.24
N THR A 192 3.32 -11.98 4.06
CA THR A 192 3.02 -10.54 4.07
C THR A 192 4.28 -9.72 4.35
N ARG A 193 5.09 -10.14 5.33
CA ARG A 193 6.39 -9.49 5.61
C ARG A 193 7.32 -9.55 4.40
N GLY A 194 7.37 -10.70 3.71
CA GLY A 194 8.16 -10.86 2.49
C GLY A 194 7.73 -9.91 1.38
N ILE A 195 6.43 -9.74 1.16
CA ILE A 195 5.89 -8.76 0.21
C ILE A 195 6.34 -7.34 0.57
N ILE A 196 6.16 -6.92 1.82
CA ILE A 196 6.53 -5.58 2.30
C ILE A 196 8.03 -5.30 2.08
N LEU A 197 8.90 -6.25 2.43
CA LEU A 197 10.36 -6.11 2.24
C LEU A 197 10.71 -5.90 0.77
N LYS A 198 10.16 -6.72 -0.13
CA LYS A 198 10.40 -6.63 -1.56
C LYS A 198 9.90 -5.31 -2.14
N LEU A 199 8.67 -4.90 -1.81
CA LEU A 199 8.11 -3.65 -2.31
C LEU A 199 8.85 -2.43 -1.78
N SER A 200 9.24 -2.42 -0.51
CA SER A 200 10.00 -1.30 0.08
C SER A 200 11.40 -1.19 -0.49
N ALA A 201 12.07 -2.30 -0.79
CA ALA A 201 13.38 -2.30 -1.44
C ALA A 201 13.30 -1.71 -2.87
N ILE A 202 12.29 -2.12 -3.65
CA ILE A 202 12.06 -1.56 -5.00
C ILE A 202 11.74 -0.07 -4.91
N LEU A 203 10.90 0.35 -3.96
CA LEU A 203 10.53 1.75 -3.78
C LEU A 203 11.74 2.62 -3.39
N ARG A 204 12.67 2.12 -2.56
CA ARG A 204 13.92 2.83 -2.22
C ARG A 204 14.73 3.15 -3.47
N ILE A 205 14.97 2.16 -4.32
CA ILE A 205 15.74 2.37 -5.56
C ILE A 205 14.98 3.32 -6.49
N ALA A 206 13.66 3.20 -6.61
CA ALA A 206 12.86 4.12 -7.42
C ALA A 206 12.94 5.57 -6.93
N CYS A 207 12.91 5.80 -5.61
CA CYS A 207 13.10 7.11 -5.00
C CYS A 207 14.52 7.65 -5.28
N LEU A 208 15.55 6.82 -5.13
CA LEU A 208 16.94 7.18 -5.38
C LEU A 208 17.15 7.63 -6.83
N LEU A 209 16.65 6.86 -7.80
CA LEU A 209 16.72 7.20 -9.23
C LEU A 209 15.98 8.52 -9.52
N SER A 210 14.80 8.70 -8.92
CA SER A 210 13.99 9.90 -9.11
C SER A 210 14.64 11.16 -8.52
N LEU A 211 15.33 11.05 -7.38
CA LEU A 211 16.12 12.13 -6.80
C LEU A 211 17.27 12.55 -7.69
N ARG A 212 17.86 11.62 -8.46
CA ARG A 212 18.89 11.89 -9.45
C ARG A 212 18.36 12.45 -10.77
N GLY A 213 17.04 12.64 -10.89
CA GLY A 213 16.38 13.11 -12.10
C GLY A 213 16.28 12.06 -13.21
N ILE A 214 16.54 10.79 -12.90
CA ILE A 214 16.44 9.70 -13.87
C ILE A 214 14.97 9.30 -14.02
N THR A 215 14.50 9.17 -15.27
CA THR A 215 13.14 8.74 -15.61
C THR A 215 13.12 7.34 -16.19
N ALA A 216 12.03 6.64 -16.06
CA ALA A 216 11.87 5.24 -16.48
C ALA A 216 12.21 5.01 -17.96
N GLU A 217 11.92 5.99 -18.84
CA GLU A 217 12.19 5.91 -20.27
C GLU A 217 13.70 5.86 -20.60
N ARG A 218 14.52 6.41 -19.70
CA ARG A 218 15.99 6.47 -19.84
C ARG A 218 16.71 5.38 -19.06
N LEU A 219 15.97 4.50 -18.40
CA LEU A 219 16.53 3.41 -17.60
C LEU A 219 16.82 2.18 -18.47
N LYS A 220 18.02 1.67 -18.33
CA LYS A 220 18.40 0.34 -18.81
C LYS A 220 18.83 -0.49 -17.61
N LEU A 221 18.30 -1.72 -17.50
CA LEU A 221 18.61 -2.65 -16.42
C LEU A 221 19.12 -3.97 -17.03
N ARG A 222 20.27 -4.42 -16.54
CA ARG A 222 20.84 -5.72 -16.88
C ARG A 222 21.20 -6.47 -15.59
N THR A 223 20.88 -7.73 -15.53
CA THR A 223 21.34 -8.63 -14.47
C THR A 223 22.57 -9.37 -14.94
N ASP A 224 23.61 -9.39 -14.11
CA ASP A 224 24.89 -10.05 -14.38
C ASP A 224 25.33 -10.78 -13.11
N GLY A 225 25.12 -12.10 -13.07
CA GLY A 225 25.35 -12.92 -11.87
C GLY A 225 24.54 -12.43 -10.68
N ASP A 226 25.24 -12.04 -9.62
CA ASP A 226 24.71 -11.47 -8.37
C ASP A 226 24.53 -9.94 -8.41
N ARG A 227 24.68 -9.31 -9.59
CA ARG A 227 24.66 -7.85 -9.75
C ARG A 227 23.52 -7.40 -10.66
N ILE A 228 22.95 -6.28 -10.30
CA ILE A 228 21.97 -5.55 -11.11
C ILE A 228 22.61 -4.23 -11.52
N LEU A 229 22.91 -4.12 -12.82
CA LEU A 229 23.45 -2.91 -13.40
C LEU A 229 22.30 -2.03 -13.86
N ILE A 230 22.18 -0.85 -13.28
CA ILE A 230 21.17 0.15 -13.65
C ILE A 230 21.89 1.34 -14.26
N ARG A 231 21.63 1.60 -15.56
CA ARG A 231 22.15 2.74 -16.29
C ARG A 231 21.04 3.73 -16.59
N GLY A 232 21.26 4.99 -16.22
CA GLY A 232 20.36 6.08 -16.51
C GLY A 232 21.01 7.12 -17.43
N GLU A 233 20.45 7.33 -18.62
CA GLU A 233 20.93 8.38 -19.52
C GLU A 233 20.44 9.76 -19.03
N GLY A 234 21.35 10.74 -18.90
CA GLY A 234 21.03 12.11 -18.46
C GLY A 234 21.00 12.28 -16.94
N ALA A 235 21.53 11.32 -16.20
CA ALA A 235 21.77 11.48 -14.77
C ALA A 235 22.69 12.69 -14.56
N ARG A 236 22.29 13.62 -13.69
CA ARG A 236 23.26 14.55 -13.10
C ARG A 236 24.30 13.67 -12.40
N SER A 237 25.54 13.79 -12.83
CA SER A 237 26.66 13.06 -12.25
C SER A 237 26.90 13.55 -10.82
N PHE A 238 26.06 13.08 -9.92
CA PHE A 238 26.38 13.19 -8.50
C PHE A 238 27.09 11.91 -8.13
N PRO A 239 28.28 11.99 -7.56
CA PRO A 239 28.94 10.81 -7.01
C PRO A 239 27.98 10.14 -6.02
N VAL A 240 27.92 8.79 -6.02
CA VAL A 240 27.31 8.00 -4.95
C VAL A 240 28.11 8.33 -3.70
N SER A 241 27.68 9.27 -2.91
CA SER A 241 28.53 9.78 -1.81
C SER A 241 27.72 10.32 -0.62
N GLY A 242 26.53 9.76 -0.40
CA GLY A 242 25.83 10.03 0.85
C GLY A 242 25.56 8.75 1.62
N PRO A 243 25.67 8.75 2.94
CA PRO A 243 25.36 7.59 3.79
C PRO A 243 23.92 7.05 3.57
N THR A 244 23.03 7.85 3.01
CA THR A 244 21.65 7.46 2.70
C THR A 244 21.58 6.58 1.45
N GLU A 245 22.36 6.86 0.41
CA GLU A 245 22.36 6.07 -0.83
C GLU A 245 22.96 4.68 -0.60
N SER A 246 24.08 4.62 0.14
CA SER A 246 24.67 3.35 0.54
C SER A 246 23.65 2.50 1.31
N ALA A 247 22.97 3.09 2.29
CA ALA A 247 21.95 2.37 3.09
C ALA A 247 20.76 1.85 2.26
N ASP A 248 20.37 2.55 1.18
CA ASP A 248 19.28 2.08 0.32
C ASP A 248 19.74 0.92 -0.59
N LEU A 249 20.99 0.94 -1.08
CA LEU A 249 21.58 -0.15 -1.83
C LEU A 249 21.83 -1.37 -0.94
N ASP A 250 22.33 -1.16 0.28
CA ASP A 250 22.55 -2.22 1.28
C ASP A 250 21.24 -2.90 1.67
N TYR A 251 20.15 -2.11 1.81
CA TYR A 251 18.83 -2.67 2.08
C TYR A 251 18.31 -3.53 0.92
N PHE A 252 18.54 -3.11 -0.31
CA PHE A 252 18.20 -3.93 -1.48
C PHE A 252 18.98 -5.26 -1.47
N PHE A 253 20.28 -5.20 -1.17
CA PHE A 253 21.11 -6.40 -1.03
C PHE A 253 20.61 -7.30 0.09
N TYR A 254 20.25 -6.75 1.24
CA TYR A 254 19.66 -7.49 2.36
C TYR A 254 18.41 -8.28 1.96
N VAL A 255 17.54 -7.67 1.13
CA VAL A 255 16.25 -8.28 0.72
C VAL A 255 16.42 -9.30 -0.39
N PHE A 256 17.27 -9.03 -1.37
CA PHE A 256 17.36 -9.80 -2.62
C PHE A 256 18.68 -10.58 -2.80
N ALA A 257 19.65 -10.40 -1.93
CA ALA A 257 21.02 -10.91 -2.07
C ALA A 257 21.67 -10.52 -3.41
N MET A 258 21.29 -9.36 -3.99
CA MET A 258 21.77 -8.83 -5.26
C MET A 258 22.35 -7.44 -5.07
N GLN A 259 23.55 -7.19 -5.57
CA GLN A 259 24.17 -5.86 -5.56
C GLN A 259 23.59 -4.98 -6.67
N VAL A 260 23.14 -3.78 -6.31
CA VAL A 260 22.74 -2.76 -7.31
C VAL A 260 23.91 -1.83 -7.58
N ILE A 261 24.28 -1.70 -8.84
CA ILE A 261 25.33 -0.78 -9.33
C ILE A 261 24.68 0.25 -10.25
N LEU A 262 24.77 1.51 -9.87
CA LEU A 262 24.29 2.64 -10.67
C LEU A 262 25.42 3.17 -11.54
N GLN A 263 25.18 3.28 -12.86
CA GLN A 263 26.16 3.71 -13.87
C GLN A 263 25.67 4.92 -14.67
#